data_36f723d2aa7cfafa14a5bbe0488829c5
#
_entry.id   36f723d2aa7cfafa14a5bbe0488829c5
#
_cell.length_a   1.000
_cell.length_b   1.000
_cell.length_c   1.000
_cell.angle_alpha   90.00
_cell.angle_beta   90.00
_cell.angle_gamma   90.00
#
_symmetry.space_group_name_H-M   'P 1'
#
loop_
_entity.id
_entity.type
_entity.pdbx_description
1 polymer ?
#
loop_
_entity_poly.entity_id
_entity_poly.type
_entity_poly.pdbx_seq_one_letter_code
_entity_poly.pdbx_strand_id
1 'polypeptide(L)'
;MRQLESMRSFKLSSLLKAGLLASGGLLAGGTLADMSKPLDPNGGHWEYSGVYQCHLDGCVPTVSRNQYRSRAFTNPNDQDMYFVKEDWPHWQLVSQCKTARTFVLEQTSKVPVTWTNPRQCEIREGLWVDEYTGDEFTRGAQLEIDHIIPLKYANSSNGYQWDEGKRASFANDPLNLIAVSREVYRKKRERSIGSWQPRDEFQCDYAVAWKQVSEKYDLDLFARDISRMNKILGDCGDIGTTVEED
;
A
#
# COMPACT_ATOMS: atom_id res chain seq x y z
N MET A 1 -32.97 25.64 36.56
CA MET A 1 -32.78 25.01 37.88
C MET A 1 -31.58 24.11 37.76
N ARG A 2 -30.42 24.59 38.25
CA ARG A 2 -29.69 24.10 39.44
C ARG A 2 -29.20 22.67 39.25
N GLN A 3 -27.94 22.29 39.37
CA GLN A 3 -26.70 22.77 40.05
C GLN A 3 -25.56 21.92 39.43
N LEU A 4 -24.44 22.35 39.02
CA LEU A 4 -23.21 22.84 39.64
C LEU A 4 -22.64 21.98 40.81
N GLU A 5 -21.31 21.77 40.64
CA GLU A 5 -20.30 21.39 41.63
C GLU A 5 -20.04 19.90 41.80
N SER A 6 -18.79 19.41 41.75
CA SER A 6 -17.69 19.83 42.61
C SER A 6 -16.34 19.28 42.09
N MET A 7 -15.39 20.16 42.00
CA MET A 7 -13.93 19.91 41.93
C MET A 7 -13.45 19.25 43.24
N ARG A 8 -12.52 18.31 43.17
CA ARG A 8 -11.50 18.15 44.23
C ARG A 8 -10.13 17.77 43.64
N SER A 9 -9.28 18.75 43.77
CA SER A 9 -7.82 18.74 43.72
C SER A 9 -7.25 17.86 44.86
N PHE A 10 -6.21 17.11 44.59
CA PHE A 10 -5.30 16.63 45.62
C PHE A 10 -3.87 16.99 45.27
N LYS A 11 -3.27 17.76 46.20
CA LYS A 11 -1.91 18.28 46.21
C LYS A 11 -0.91 17.24 46.77
N LEU A 12 0.28 17.37 46.20
CA LEU A 12 1.66 17.11 46.70
C LEU A 12 1.88 16.77 48.18
N SER A 13 2.83 15.85 48.38
CA SER A 13 3.96 15.96 49.34
C SER A 13 4.98 14.87 48.96
N SER A 14 6.20 15.13 48.49
CA SER A 14 7.37 15.73 49.14
C SER A 14 8.18 14.76 50.05
N LEU A 15 9.47 14.58 49.65
CA LEU A 15 10.69 14.25 50.40
C LEU A 15 10.99 12.76 50.67
N LEU A 16 12.14 12.28 50.16
CA LEU A 16 13.42 12.30 50.89
C LEU A 16 14.61 11.84 50.01
N LYS A 17 15.73 12.54 50.24
CA LYS A 17 17.06 12.35 49.71
C LYS A 17 17.80 11.13 50.32
N ALA A 18 18.66 10.57 49.56
CA ALA A 18 20.06 10.13 49.85
C ALA A 18 20.38 9.01 48.84
N GLY A 19 21.50 8.91 48.24
CA GLY A 19 22.86 9.27 48.40
C GLY A 19 23.69 8.69 47.25
N LEU A 20 24.73 9.37 46.91
CA LEU A 20 25.74 9.04 45.89
C LEU A 20 26.32 7.61 46.02
N LEU A 21 26.59 6.99 44.84
CA LEU A 21 27.95 6.51 44.54
C LEU A 21 28.07 6.35 43.01
N ALA A 22 29.06 7.05 42.46
CA ALA A 22 29.46 6.99 41.08
C ALA A 22 30.24 5.69 40.79
N SER A 23 29.82 4.99 39.73
CA SER A 23 30.74 4.15 38.98
C SER A 23 30.42 4.39 37.51
N GLY A 24 31.41 4.95 36.81
CA GLY A 24 31.32 5.30 35.39
C GLY A 24 31.19 4.04 34.54
N GLY A 25 30.04 3.91 33.90
CA GLY A 25 29.84 3.06 32.76
C GLY A 25 29.54 3.99 31.59
N LEU A 26 30.39 3.98 30.57
CA LEU A 26 30.06 4.58 29.28
C LEU A 26 28.73 3.98 28.78
N LEU A 27 27.66 4.69 28.98
CA LEU A 27 26.45 4.43 28.23
C LEU A 27 26.70 4.90 26.79
N ALA A 28 27.06 3.96 25.93
CA ALA A 28 26.89 4.15 24.52
C ALA A 28 25.46 4.62 24.30
N GLY A 29 25.30 5.85 23.77
CA GLY A 29 24.04 6.44 23.45
C GLY A 29 23.33 5.56 22.41
N GLY A 30 22.52 4.64 22.89
CA GLY A 30 21.52 3.98 22.06
C GLY A 30 20.50 5.04 21.70
N THR A 31 20.47 5.45 20.45
CA THR A 31 19.31 6.12 19.86
C THR A 31 18.09 5.29 20.26
N LEU A 32 17.04 5.97 20.74
CA LEU A 32 15.73 5.33 20.97
C LEU A 32 15.40 4.59 19.68
N ALA A 33 15.56 3.27 19.72
CA ALA A 33 15.34 2.41 18.59
C ALA A 33 13.88 2.56 18.18
N ASP A 34 13.66 2.77 16.91
CA ASP A 34 12.34 2.86 16.32
C ASP A 34 11.58 1.55 16.56
N MET A 35 10.77 1.53 17.63
CA MET A 35 9.91 0.39 17.98
C MET A 35 8.65 0.33 17.11
N SER A 36 8.55 1.14 16.06
CA SER A 36 7.39 1.18 15.16
C SER A 36 7.37 0.00 14.19
N LYS A 37 8.49 -0.71 14.03
CA LYS A 37 8.58 -1.89 13.16
C LYS A 37 8.29 -3.17 13.92
N PRO A 38 7.46 -4.06 13.36
CA PRO A 38 7.17 -5.33 14.01
C PRO A 38 8.44 -6.18 14.13
N LEU A 39 8.55 -6.83 15.27
CA LEU A 39 9.67 -7.72 15.57
C LEU A 39 9.42 -9.10 14.97
N ASP A 40 10.46 -9.72 14.47
CA ASP A 40 10.42 -11.13 14.11
C ASP A 40 10.31 -12.05 15.36
N PRO A 41 10.12 -13.37 15.20
CA PRO A 41 10.01 -14.30 16.33
C PRO A 41 11.22 -14.32 17.27
N ASN A 42 12.35 -13.75 16.86
CA ASN A 42 13.55 -13.63 17.70
C ASN A 42 13.65 -12.29 18.43
N GLY A 43 12.66 -11.42 18.28
CA GLY A 43 12.61 -10.14 18.97
C GLY A 43 13.46 -9.04 18.37
N GLY A 44 13.71 -9.09 17.07
CA GLY A 44 14.42 -8.05 16.33
C GLY A 44 13.87 -7.83 14.93
N HIS A 45 14.47 -6.94 14.20
CA HIS A 45 14.19 -6.73 12.78
C HIS A 45 15.43 -6.27 12.01
N TRP A 46 15.41 -6.47 10.69
CA TRP A 46 16.46 -5.97 9.81
C TRP A 46 16.20 -4.53 9.41
N GLU A 47 17.21 -3.66 9.63
CA GLU A 47 17.21 -2.31 9.11
C GLU A 47 17.54 -2.30 7.60
N TYR A 48 17.09 -1.24 6.94
CA TYR A 48 17.39 -1.00 5.52
C TYR A 48 18.90 -0.96 5.22
N SER A 49 19.70 -0.57 6.22
CA SER A 49 21.17 -0.59 6.18
C SER A 49 21.75 -2.01 6.15
N GLY A 50 20.93 -3.04 6.30
CA GLY A 50 21.38 -4.44 6.44
C GLY A 50 21.98 -4.75 7.82
N VAL A 51 21.64 -3.95 8.83
CA VAL A 51 21.95 -4.19 10.25
C VAL A 51 20.73 -4.80 10.90
N TYR A 52 20.91 -5.87 11.67
CA TYR A 52 19.84 -6.45 12.48
C TYR A 52 19.76 -5.74 13.82
N GLN A 53 18.64 -5.11 14.12
CA GLN A 53 18.39 -4.48 15.40
C GLN A 53 17.64 -5.45 16.32
N CYS A 54 18.23 -5.70 17.47
CA CYS A 54 17.64 -6.48 18.55
C CYS A 54 16.92 -5.57 19.54
N HIS A 55 15.71 -5.95 19.92
CA HIS A 55 14.88 -5.23 20.89
C HIS A 55 14.54 -6.06 22.13
N LEU A 56 14.80 -7.38 22.10
CA LEU A 56 14.62 -8.28 23.24
C LEU A 56 15.95 -8.93 23.62
N ASP A 57 16.12 -9.20 24.91
CA ASP A 57 17.30 -9.91 25.43
C ASP A 57 17.41 -11.31 24.81
N GLY A 58 18.63 -11.66 24.39
CA GLY A 58 18.89 -12.93 23.72
C GLY A 58 18.51 -12.97 22.22
N CYS A 59 18.11 -11.85 21.68
CA CYS A 59 17.79 -11.71 20.26
C CYS A 59 19.02 -11.99 19.40
N VAL A 60 18.86 -12.88 18.43
CA VAL A 60 19.85 -13.17 17.39
C VAL A 60 19.15 -13.30 16.05
N PRO A 61 19.76 -12.85 14.93
CA PRO A 61 19.14 -13.03 13.63
C PRO A 61 18.99 -14.52 13.31
N THR A 62 17.81 -14.95 12.88
CA THR A 62 17.52 -16.34 12.44
C THR A 62 18.35 -16.77 11.24
N VAL A 63 18.84 -15.80 10.48
CA VAL A 63 19.69 -16.04 9.31
C VAL A 63 20.90 -15.15 9.36
N SER A 64 22.04 -15.64 8.88
CA SER A 64 23.25 -14.82 8.81
C SER A 64 23.02 -13.65 7.84
N ARG A 65 23.76 -12.55 8.05
CA ARG A 65 23.74 -11.37 7.15
C ARG A 65 23.92 -11.76 5.67
N ASN A 66 24.74 -12.77 5.39
CA ASN A 66 24.98 -13.24 4.03
C ASN A 66 23.80 -14.06 3.50
N GLN A 67 23.16 -14.88 4.33
CA GLN A 67 21.92 -15.60 3.95
C GLN A 67 20.75 -14.64 3.79
N TYR A 68 20.66 -13.62 4.65
CA TYR A 68 19.68 -12.56 4.50
C TYR A 68 19.93 -11.79 3.20
N ARG A 69 21.16 -11.33 2.94
CA ARG A 69 21.53 -10.65 1.69
C ARG A 69 21.34 -11.53 0.46
N SER A 70 21.69 -12.80 0.51
CA SER A 70 21.52 -13.72 -0.64
C SER A 70 20.06 -14.04 -0.94
N ARG A 71 19.17 -13.92 0.06
CA ARG A 71 17.73 -14.08 -0.13
C ARG A 71 16.99 -12.77 -0.35
N ALA A 72 17.50 -11.66 0.22
CA ALA A 72 16.81 -10.38 0.26
C ALA A 72 17.29 -9.38 -0.78
N PHE A 73 18.57 -9.34 -1.09
CA PHE A 73 19.13 -8.22 -1.83
C PHE A 73 20.24 -8.69 -2.77
N THR A 74 19.89 -9.06 -3.97
CA THR A 74 20.78 -8.90 -5.11
C THR A 74 20.89 -7.42 -5.50
N ASN A 75 19.96 -6.58 -5.02
CA ASN A 75 19.91 -5.13 -5.21
C ASN A 75 19.30 -4.47 -3.94
N PRO A 76 19.87 -3.34 -3.40
CA PRO A 76 19.27 -2.61 -2.27
C PRO A 76 17.82 -2.16 -2.47
N ASN A 77 17.33 -2.18 -3.71
CA ASN A 77 15.93 -1.91 -4.05
C ASN A 77 15.07 -3.18 -4.18
N ASP A 78 15.65 -4.36 -3.92
CA ASP A 78 14.97 -5.63 -4.08
C ASP A 78 14.30 -6.04 -2.76
N GLN A 79 13.18 -5.37 -2.47
CA GLN A 79 12.29 -5.73 -1.35
C GLN A 79 11.40 -6.93 -1.70
N ASP A 80 11.78 -7.67 -2.75
CA ASP A 80 11.07 -8.85 -3.26
C ASP A 80 11.19 -10.10 -2.42
N MET A 81 11.96 -10.05 -1.37
CA MET A 81 12.38 -11.25 -0.64
C MET A 81 11.24 -12.20 -0.26
N TYR A 82 10.03 -11.67 -0.10
CA TYR A 82 8.87 -12.44 0.36
C TYR A 82 7.64 -12.30 -0.55
N PHE A 83 7.78 -11.67 -1.72
CA PHE A 83 6.67 -11.58 -2.65
C PHE A 83 6.56 -12.88 -3.45
N VAL A 84 5.53 -13.64 -3.13
CA VAL A 84 5.08 -14.78 -3.91
C VAL A 84 3.68 -14.43 -4.41
N LYS A 85 3.50 -14.35 -5.73
CA LYS A 85 2.25 -13.90 -6.33
C LYS A 85 1.07 -14.80 -5.93
N GLU A 86 1.32 -16.07 -5.75
CA GLU A 86 0.35 -17.09 -5.36
C GLU A 86 -0.20 -16.85 -3.95
N ASP A 87 0.54 -16.14 -3.09
CA ASP A 87 0.10 -15.77 -1.74
C ASP A 87 -0.90 -14.60 -1.75
N TRP A 88 -1.16 -14.03 -2.93
CA TRP A 88 -2.10 -12.92 -3.14
C TRP A 88 -3.27 -13.41 -4.00
N PRO A 89 -4.29 -14.04 -3.41
CA PRO A 89 -5.42 -14.60 -4.17
C PRO A 89 -6.16 -13.49 -4.90
N HIS A 90 -5.97 -13.42 -6.21
CA HIS A 90 -6.60 -12.44 -7.09
C HIS A 90 -7.56 -13.12 -8.07
N TRP A 91 -8.45 -12.33 -8.68
CA TRP A 91 -9.51 -12.81 -9.56
C TRP A 91 -10.47 -13.77 -8.88
N GLN A 92 -10.74 -13.53 -7.58
CA GLN A 92 -11.72 -14.31 -6.84
C GLN A 92 -13.12 -14.16 -7.44
N LEU A 93 -13.95 -15.18 -7.24
CA LEU A 93 -15.35 -15.13 -7.62
C LEU A 93 -16.09 -14.12 -6.72
N VAL A 94 -16.69 -13.12 -7.33
CA VAL A 94 -17.55 -12.14 -6.66
C VAL A 94 -19.00 -12.56 -6.64
N SER A 95 -19.43 -13.37 -7.64
CA SER A 95 -20.74 -14.03 -7.69
C SER A 95 -20.72 -15.17 -8.69
N GLN A 96 -21.41 -16.26 -8.41
CA GLN A 96 -21.54 -17.44 -9.29
C GLN A 96 -20.25 -17.77 -10.07
N CYS A 97 -20.11 -17.21 -11.30
CA CYS A 97 -18.95 -17.39 -12.17
C CYS A 97 -18.24 -16.06 -12.52
N LYS A 98 -18.69 -14.91 -11.96
CA LYS A 98 -18.05 -13.62 -12.22
C LYS A 98 -16.87 -13.44 -11.28
N THR A 99 -15.70 -13.18 -11.84
CA THR A 99 -14.50 -12.85 -11.09
C THR A 99 -14.40 -11.33 -10.85
N ALA A 100 -13.47 -10.90 -9.99
CA ALA A 100 -13.16 -9.48 -9.83
C ALA A 100 -12.84 -8.79 -11.17
N ARG A 101 -12.13 -9.49 -12.09
CA ARG A 101 -11.90 -9.00 -13.46
C ARG A 101 -13.22 -8.73 -14.20
N THR A 102 -14.13 -9.70 -14.21
CA THR A 102 -15.42 -9.56 -14.90
C THR A 102 -16.22 -8.40 -14.31
N PHE A 103 -16.22 -8.28 -12.98
CA PHE A 103 -16.88 -7.21 -12.26
C PHE A 103 -16.34 -5.83 -12.67
N VAL A 104 -15.01 -5.64 -12.65
CA VAL A 104 -14.40 -4.35 -13.06
C VAL A 104 -14.76 -3.99 -14.49
N LEU A 105 -14.65 -4.93 -15.44
CA LEU A 105 -15.01 -4.69 -16.84
C LEU A 105 -16.50 -4.33 -17.02
N GLU A 106 -17.39 -4.99 -16.27
CA GLU A 106 -18.84 -4.69 -16.32
C GLU A 106 -19.14 -3.28 -15.78
N GLN A 107 -18.50 -2.90 -14.65
CA GLN A 107 -18.74 -1.61 -14.01
C GLN A 107 -18.11 -0.42 -14.74
N THR A 108 -17.01 -0.63 -15.45
CA THR A 108 -16.27 0.46 -16.11
C THR A 108 -16.64 0.65 -17.58
N SER A 109 -17.46 -0.23 -18.16
CA SER A 109 -17.94 -0.06 -19.53
C SER A 109 -18.88 1.14 -19.63
N LYS A 110 -18.65 1.99 -20.62
CA LYS A 110 -19.47 3.19 -20.92
C LYS A 110 -20.81 2.84 -21.58
N VAL A 111 -20.98 1.59 -22.04
CA VAL A 111 -22.22 1.07 -22.62
C VAL A 111 -22.55 -0.29 -22.02
N PRO A 112 -23.81 -0.77 -22.10
CA PRO A 112 -24.12 -2.12 -21.65
C PRO A 112 -23.25 -3.17 -22.33
N VAL A 113 -22.68 -4.07 -21.53
CA VAL A 113 -21.79 -5.12 -22.04
C VAL A 113 -22.58 -6.25 -22.71
N THR A 114 -21.96 -6.93 -23.68
CA THR A 114 -22.43 -8.20 -24.20
C THR A 114 -21.59 -9.37 -23.66
N TRP A 115 -22.19 -10.54 -23.58
CA TRP A 115 -21.58 -11.71 -22.94
C TRP A 115 -21.23 -12.78 -23.96
N THR A 116 -20.19 -13.58 -23.67
CA THR A 116 -19.81 -14.71 -24.53
C THR A 116 -20.82 -15.86 -24.45
N ASN A 117 -21.56 -15.95 -23.35
CA ASN A 117 -22.53 -17.01 -23.11
C ASN A 117 -23.69 -16.53 -22.18
N PRO A 118 -24.82 -17.26 -22.16
CA PRO A 118 -25.98 -16.90 -21.33
C PRO A 118 -25.71 -16.90 -19.82
N ARG A 119 -24.64 -17.56 -19.33
CA ARG A 119 -24.28 -17.55 -17.90
C ARG A 119 -23.64 -16.25 -17.46
N GLN A 120 -23.31 -15.35 -18.40
CA GLN A 120 -22.72 -14.03 -18.12
C GLN A 120 -21.41 -14.09 -17.30
N CYS A 121 -20.58 -15.10 -17.57
CA CYS A 121 -19.31 -15.29 -16.87
C CYS A 121 -18.16 -14.50 -17.49
N GLU A 122 -18.24 -14.24 -18.81
CA GLU A 122 -17.19 -13.60 -19.57
C GLU A 122 -17.78 -12.55 -20.52
N ILE A 123 -17.21 -11.35 -20.47
CA ILE A 123 -17.62 -10.23 -21.30
C ILE A 123 -16.98 -10.34 -22.68
N ARG A 124 -17.79 -10.18 -23.73
CA ARG A 124 -17.34 -10.14 -25.12
C ARG A 124 -17.09 -8.72 -25.59
N GLU A 125 -18.08 -7.86 -25.53
CA GLU A 125 -18.04 -6.49 -26.04
C GLU A 125 -18.60 -5.50 -25.02
N GLY A 126 -18.17 -4.27 -25.13
CA GLY A 126 -18.55 -3.10 -24.37
C GLY A 126 -17.89 -1.87 -24.95
N LEU A 127 -17.70 -0.82 -24.18
CA LEU A 127 -16.90 0.35 -24.55
C LEU A 127 -16.11 0.79 -23.30
N TRP A 128 -14.80 0.73 -23.37
CA TRP A 128 -13.91 1.13 -22.29
C TRP A 128 -12.93 2.18 -22.76
N VAL A 129 -12.64 3.13 -21.90
CA VAL A 129 -11.50 4.04 -22.03
C VAL A 129 -10.40 3.49 -21.15
N ASP A 130 -9.21 3.26 -21.70
CA ASP A 130 -8.01 3.05 -20.91
C ASP A 130 -7.60 4.39 -20.30
N GLU A 131 -7.90 4.59 -19.03
CA GLU A 131 -7.66 5.88 -18.36
C GLU A 131 -6.16 6.23 -18.30
N TYR A 132 -5.27 5.23 -18.41
CA TYR A 132 -3.84 5.49 -18.45
C TYR A 132 -3.35 6.09 -19.77
N THR A 133 -4.03 5.81 -20.89
CA THR A 133 -3.62 6.26 -22.24
C THR A 133 -4.64 7.17 -22.92
N GLY A 134 -5.91 7.05 -22.57
CA GLY A 134 -7.03 7.71 -23.23
C GLY A 134 -7.59 6.94 -24.45
N ASP A 135 -7.03 5.77 -24.76
CA ASP A 135 -7.47 4.95 -25.89
C ASP A 135 -8.78 4.22 -25.59
N GLU A 136 -9.61 4.02 -26.65
CA GLU A 136 -10.88 3.32 -26.54
C GLU A 136 -10.77 1.86 -27.01
N PHE A 137 -11.47 0.97 -26.31
CA PHE A 137 -11.51 -0.47 -26.59
C PHE A 137 -12.96 -0.98 -26.55
N THR A 138 -13.29 -1.85 -27.51
CA THR A 138 -14.66 -2.38 -27.64
C THR A 138 -14.78 -3.86 -27.27
N ARG A 139 -13.66 -4.56 -27.06
CA ARG A 139 -13.66 -5.99 -26.69
C ARG A 139 -12.94 -6.20 -25.37
N GLY A 140 -13.60 -6.87 -24.42
CA GLY A 140 -13.02 -7.17 -23.11
C GLY A 140 -11.69 -7.94 -23.18
N ALA A 141 -11.51 -8.76 -24.23
CA ALA A 141 -10.26 -9.49 -24.46
C ALA A 141 -9.04 -8.62 -24.80
N GLN A 142 -9.22 -7.33 -25.13
CA GLN A 142 -8.14 -6.39 -25.42
C GLN A 142 -7.55 -5.77 -24.15
N LEU A 143 -8.28 -5.89 -23.04
CA LEU A 143 -7.95 -5.26 -21.77
C LEU A 143 -7.33 -6.26 -20.79
N GLU A 144 -6.48 -5.73 -19.93
CA GLU A 144 -6.02 -6.37 -18.69
C GLU A 144 -6.58 -5.58 -17.51
N ILE A 145 -6.63 -6.20 -16.34
CA ILE A 145 -6.93 -5.48 -15.10
C ILE A 145 -5.61 -5.28 -14.36
N ASP A 146 -5.29 -4.02 -14.14
CA ASP A 146 -4.10 -3.60 -13.41
C ASP A 146 -4.46 -3.27 -11.97
N HIS A 147 -3.49 -3.48 -11.07
CA HIS A 147 -3.55 -2.96 -9.72
C HIS A 147 -2.94 -1.56 -9.71
N ILE A 148 -3.70 -0.55 -9.31
CA ILE A 148 -3.22 0.84 -9.17
C ILE A 148 -1.99 0.85 -8.26
N ILE A 149 -2.08 0.27 -7.06
CA ILE A 149 -0.94 -0.08 -6.21
C ILE A 149 -0.62 -1.56 -6.47
N PRO A 150 0.55 -1.88 -7.05
CA PRO A 150 0.91 -3.25 -7.37
C PRO A 150 0.96 -4.16 -6.12
N LEU A 151 0.62 -5.44 -6.29
CA LEU A 151 0.67 -6.43 -5.20
C LEU A 151 2.08 -6.53 -4.59
N LYS A 152 3.10 -6.52 -5.44
CA LYS A 152 4.50 -6.53 -5.01
C LYS A 152 4.85 -5.30 -4.17
N TYR A 153 4.35 -4.12 -4.56
CA TYR A 153 4.53 -2.90 -3.80
C TYR A 153 3.86 -3.00 -2.42
N ALA A 154 2.61 -3.43 -2.39
CA ALA A 154 1.89 -3.62 -1.13
C ALA A 154 2.61 -4.63 -0.21
N ASN A 155 3.14 -5.72 -0.79
CA ASN A 155 3.95 -6.68 -0.04
C ASN A 155 5.15 -6.00 0.64
N SER A 156 5.88 -5.17 -0.11
CA SER A 156 7.06 -4.44 0.41
C SER A 156 6.70 -3.31 1.38
N SER A 157 5.43 -2.87 1.36
CA SER A 157 4.87 -1.80 2.19
C SER A 157 4.05 -2.37 3.35
N ASN A 158 4.59 -3.32 4.11
CA ASN A 158 3.99 -4.07 5.22
C ASN A 158 3.03 -5.22 4.87
N GLY A 159 2.59 -5.36 3.61
CA GLY A 159 1.66 -6.40 3.18
C GLY A 159 2.15 -7.84 3.38
N TYR A 160 3.46 -8.04 3.51
CA TYR A 160 4.04 -9.35 3.84
C TYR A 160 3.58 -9.87 5.21
N GLN A 161 3.11 -8.98 6.10
CA GLN A 161 2.59 -9.31 7.43
C GLN A 161 1.09 -9.62 7.43
N TRP A 162 0.40 -9.35 6.32
CA TRP A 162 -1.04 -9.53 6.26
C TRP A 162 -1.40 -11.02 6.20
N ASP A 163 -2.54 -11.35 6.78
CA ASP A 163 -3.15 -12.65 6.55
C ASP A 163 -3.66 -12.79 5.10
N GLU A 164 -3.99 -14.01 4.71
CA GLU A 164 -4.49 -14.31 3.37
C GLU A 164 -5.77 -13.54 3.05
N GLY A 165 -6.67 -13.36 4.02
CA GLY A 165 -7.92 -12.63 3.84
C GLY A 165 -7.69 -11.16 3.49
N LYS A 166 -6.76 -10.48 4.19
CA LYS A 166 -6.42 -9.09 3.90
C LYS A 166 -5.69 -8.95 2.55
N ARG A 167 -4.79 -9.90 2.21
CA ARG A 167 -4.14 -9.93 0.88
C ARG A 167 -5.16 -10.16 -0.23
N ALA A 168 -6.10 -11.09 -0.05
CA ALA A 168 -7.19 -11.34 -1.00
C ALA A 168 -8.09 -10.10 -1.16
N SER A 169 -8.44 -9.44 -0.05
CA SER A 169 -9.24 -8.22 -0.06
C SER A 169 -8.56 -7.11 -0.86
N PHE A 170 -7.26 -6.89 -0.64
CA PHE A 170 -6.47 -5.91 -1.40
C PHE A 170 -6.38 -6.25 -2.89
N ALA A 171 -6.12 -7.51 -3.21
CA ALA A 171 -5.92 -7.98 -4.58
C ALA A 171 -7.20 -7.97 -5.43
N ASN A 172 -8.37 -7.94 -4.79
CA ASN A 172 -9.68 -7.94 -5.47
C ASN A 172 -10.48 -6.65 -5.21
N ASP A 173 -9.88 -5.64 -4.57
CA ASP A 173 -10.55 -4.39 -4.26
C ASP A 173 -10.81 -3.55 -5.52
N PRO A 174 -12.08 -3.24 -5.85
CA PRO A 174 -12.40 -2.40 -6.99
C PRO A 174 -11.71 -1.01 -6.97
N LEU A 175 -11.41 -0.46 -5.78
CA LEU A 175 -10.65 0.80 -5.66
C LEU A 175 -9.20 0.67 -6.14
N ASN A 176 -8.65 -0.54 -6.11
CA ASN A 176 -7.29 -0.82 -6.54
C ASN A 176 -7.22 -1.42 -7.95
N LEU A 177 -8.36 -1.64 -8.62
CA LEU A 177 -8.43 -2.31 -9.91
C LEU A 177 -8.88 -1.37 -11.01
N ILE A 178 -8.17 -1.39 -12.13
CA ILE A 178 -8.47 -0.58 -13.30
C ILE A 178 -8.29 -1.39 -14.59
N ALA A 179 -9.23 -1.21 -15.53
CA ALA A 179 -9.15 -1.82 -16.85
C ALA A 179 -8.23 -1.00 -17.76
N VAL A 180 -7.21 -1.63 -18.32
CA VAL A 180 -6.19 -0.97 -19.14
C VAL A 180 -5.81 -1.82 -20.34
N SER A 181 -5.20 -1.24 -21.36
CA SER A 181 -4.67 -1.98 -22.51
C SER A 181 -3.51 -2.90 -22.12
N ARG A 182 -3.34 -3.99 -22.86
CA ARG A 182 -2.17 -4.88 -22.67
C ARG A 182 -0.84 -4.16 -22.81
N GLU A 183 -0.79 -3.15 -23.66
CA GLU A 183 0.43 -2.42 -23.91
C GLU A 183 0.86 -1.64 -22.67
N VAL A 184 -0.05 -0.83 -22.10
CA VAL A 184 0.28 -0.02 -20.93
C VAL A 184 0.44 -0.87 -19.67
N TYR A 185 -0.34 -1.96 -19.53
CA TYR A 185 -0.15 -2.95 -18.47
C TYR A 185 1.31 -3.49 -18.46
N ARG A 186 1.84 -3.85 -19.64
CA ARG A 186 3.24 -4.29 -19.78
C ARG A 186 4.26 -3.18 -19.55
N LYS A 187 3.90 -1.92 -19.82
CA LYS A 187 4.77 -0.76 -19.57
C LYS A 187 4.80 -0.40 -18.09
N LYS A 188 3.63 -0.39 -17.43
CA LYS A 188 3.56 -0.06 -16.00
C LYS A 188 4.14 -1.16 -15.13
N ARG A 189 3.73 -2.42 -15.32
CA ARG A 189 4.17 -3.54 -14.48
C ARG A 189 3.99 -3.23 -12.98
N GLU A 190 5.03 -3.53 -12.20
CA GLU A 190 5.08 -3.33 -10.74
C GLU A 190 5.59 -1.93 -10.34
N ARG A 191 5.51 -0.94 -11.24
CA ARG A 191 6.00 0.41 -10.95
C ARG A 191 5.04 1.16 -10.06
N SER A 192 5.63 1.88 -9.07
CA SER A 192 4.89 2.77 -8.18
C SER A 192 4.65 4.14 -8.81
N ILE A 193 3.82 4.94 -8.16
CA ILE A 193 3.54 6.33 -8.55
C ILE A 193 4.80 7.19 -8.61
N GLY A 194 5.85 6.89 -7.86
CA GLY A 194 7.14 7.59 -7.91
C GLY A 194 7.98 7.26 -9.14
N SER A 195 7.64 6.20 -9.88
CA SER A 195 8.45 5.72 -11.00
C SER A 195 7.68 5.59 -12.32
N TRP A 196 6.37 5.73 -12.29
CA TRP A 196 5.50 5.70 -13.46
C TRP A 196 4.24 6.51 -13.19
N GLN A 197 3.76 7.23 -14.20
CA GLN A 197 2.49 7.95 -14.20
C GLN A 197 1.72 7.68 -15.48
N PRO A 198 0.37 7.77 -15.44
CA PRO A 198 -0.48 7.77 -16.63
C PRO A 198 -0.37 9.11 -17.39
N ARG A 199 -1.19 9.26 -18.41
CA ARG A 199 -1.40 10.54 -19.11
C ARG A 199 -1.76 11.67 -18.13
N ASP A 200 -1.47 12.90 -18.51
CA ASP A 200 -1.58 14.06 -17.60
C ASP A 200 -3.01 14.25 -17.08
N GLU A 201 -4.02 14.06 -17.91
CA GLU A 201 -5.43 14.22 -17.55
C GLU A 201 -5.92 13.24 -16.48
N PHE A 202 -5.22 12.11 -16.32
CA PHE A 202 -5.57 11.09 -15.31
C PHE A 202 -4.65 11.09 -14.09
N GLN A 203 -3.61 11.93 -14.05
CA GLN A 203 -2.66 11.92 -12.94
C GLN A 203 -3.32 12.25 -11.61
N CYS A 204 -4.27 13.18 -11.59
CA CYS A 204 -5.00 13.57 -10.38
C CYS A 204 -5.79 12.40 -9.81
N ASP A 205 -6.62 11.77 -10.62
CA ASP A 205 -7.43 10.63 -10.21
C ASP A 205 -6.56 9.44 -9.78
N TYR A 206 -5.44 9.23 -10.49
CA TYR A 206 -4.46 8.21 -10.15
C TYR A 206 -3.83 8.46 -8.77
N ALA A 207 -3.45 9.71 -8.46
CA ALA A 207 -2.88 10.07 -7.16
C ALA A 207 -3.94 9.98 -6.03
N VAL A 208 -5.19 10.36 -6.31
CA VAL A 208 -6.33 10.18 -5.38
C VAL A 208 -6.53 8.70 -5.09
N ALA A 209 -6.54 7.84 -6.11
CA ALA A 209 -6.69 6.40 -5.95
C ALA A 209 -5.54 5.81 -5.14
N TRP A 210 -4.28 6.21 -5.41
CA TRP A 210 -3.12 5.82 -4.60
C TRP A 210 -3.31 6.18 -3.12
N LYS A 211 -3.74 7.41 -2.85
CA LYS A 211 -4.02 7.88 -1.48
C LYS A 211 -5.11 7.04 -0.81
N GLN A 212 -6.27 6.90 -1.46
CA GLN A 212 -7.41 6.17 -0.90
C GLN A 212 -7.08 4.70 -0.61
N VAL A 213 -6.44 4.01 -1.55
CA VAL A 213 -6.05 2.61 -1.38
C VAL A 213 -4.98 2.47 -0.28
N SER A 214 -3.97 3.35 -0.27
CA SER A 214 -2.93 3.29 0.76
C SER A 214 -3.49 3.53 2.17
N GLU A 215 -4.40 4.49 2.33
CA GLU A 215 -5.06 4.76 3.61
C GLU A 215 -5.99 3.61 4.04
N LYS A 216 -6.77 3.06 3.10
CA LYS A 216 -7.68 1.92 3.37
C LYS A 216 -6.95 0.70 3.92
N TYR A 217 -5.75 0.45 3.42
CA TYR A 217 -4.97 -0.75 3.77
C TYR A 217 -3.83 -0.47 4.74
N ASP A 218 -3.67 0.78 5.16
CA ASP A 218 -2.61 1.21 6.07
C ASP A 218 -1.21 0.83 5.55
N LEU A 219 -0.91 1.26 4.31
CA LEU A 219 0.34 0.95 3.65
C LEU A 219 1.46 1.91 4.07
N ASP A 220 2.61 1.36 4.40
CA ASP A 220 3.86 2.10 4.62
C ASP A 220 4.46 2.53 3.28
N LEU A 221 4.03 3.68 2.76
CA LEU A 221 4.51 4.17 1.47
C LEU A 221 5.96 4.64 1.55
N PHE A 222 6.74 4.39 0.49
CA PHE A 222 8.10 4.90 0.40
C PHE A 222 8.13 6.43 0.23
N ALA A 223 9.12 7.09 0.82
CA ALA A 223 9.25 8.56 0.82
C ALA A 223 9.17 9.18 -0.59
N ARG A 224 9.74 8.52 -1.61
CA ARG A 224 9.64 8.98 -3.00
C ARG A 224 8.21 8.99 -3.52
N ASP A 225 7.44 7.96 -3.17
CA ASP A 225 6.06 7.80 -3.64
C ASP A 225 5.14 8.77 -2.93
N ILE A 226 5.33 8.99 -1.61
CA ILE A 226 4.65 10.05 -0.85
C ILE A 226 4.93 11.42 -1.46
N SER A 227 6.20 11.73 -1.71
CA SER A 227 6.59 13.03 -2.29
C SER A 227 5.95 13.25 -3.66
N ARG A 228 5.96 12.21 -4.53
CA ARG A 228 5.35 12.31 -5.85
C ARG A 228 3.84 12.45 -5.79
N MET A 229 3.18 11.62 -4.99
CA MET A 229 1.73 11.67 -4.77
C MET A 229 1.29 13.04 -4.27
N ASN A 230 1.95 13.57 -3.22
CA ASN A 230 1.62 14.86 -2.66
C ASN A 230 1.85 16.02 -3.64
N LYS A 231 2.93 15.92 -4.47
CA LYS A 231 3.15 16.91 -5.53
C LYS A 231 1.98 16.92 -6.52
N ILE A 232 1.58 15.75 -7.03
CA ILE A 232 0.46 15.65 -7.98
C ILE A 232 -0.82 16.21 -7.33
N LEU A 233 -1.14 15.77 -6.10
CA LEU A 233 -2.34 16.23 -5.39
C LEU A 233 -2.34 17.74 -5.13
N GLY A 234 -1.18 18.34 -4.87
CA GLY A 234 -1.01 19.79 -4.75
C GLY A 234 -1.30 20.50 -6.07
N ASP A 235 -0.70 20.02 -7.15
CA ASP A 235 -0.92 20.57 -8.49
C ASP A 235 -2.41 20.45 -8.92
N CYS A 236 -3.14 19.42 -8.46
CA CYS A 236 -4.57 19.20 -8.74
C CYS A 236 -5.50 20.14 -7.94
N GLY A 237 -5.10 20.57 -6.74
CA GLY A 237 -5.90 21.48 -5.91
C GLY A 237 -6.11 22.86 -6.55
N ASP A 238 -5.18 23.26 -7.41
CA ASP A 238 -5.27 24.52 -8.15
C ASP A 238 -6.22 24.46 -9.35
N ILE A 239 -6.61 23.25 -9.80
CA ILE A 239 -7.54 23.06 -10.94
C ILE A 239 -9.01 23.11 -10.49
N GLY A 240 -9.29 22.88 -9.20
CA GLY A 240 -10.65 22.79 -8.64
C GLY A 240 -11.28 24.11 -8.19
N THR A 241 -10.59 25.24 -8.30
CA THR A 241 -11.09 26.54 -7.79
C THR A 241 -11.61 27.51 -8.85
N THR A 242 -11.72 27.11 -10.10
CA THR A 242 -12.49 27.87 -11.10
C THR A 242 -13.93 27.40 -11.15
N VAL A 243 -14.69 27.59 -10.07
CA VAL A 243 -16.14 27.68 -10.14
C VAL A 243 -16.41 29.08 -10.66
N GLU A 244 -16.74 29.20 -11.93
CA GLU A 244 -17.31 30.43 -12.47
C GLU A 244 -18.62 30.66 -11.71
N GLU A 245 -18.66 31.70 -10.91
CA GLU A 245 -19.91 32.28 -10.43
C GLU A 245 -20.56 33.00 -11.61
N ASP A 246 -21.60 32.38 -12.21
CA ASP A 246 -22.62 33.06 -13.04
C ASP A 246 -23.92 33.20 -12.24
#